data_a9cbacd0002ef2d090bbf410441b194d
#
_entry.id   a9cbacd0002ef2d090bbf410441b194d
#
_cell.length_a   1.000
_cell.length_b   1.000
_cell.length_c   1.000
_cell.angle_alpha   90.00
_cell.angle_beta   90.00
_cell.angle_gamma   90.00
#
_symmetry.space_group_name_H-M   'P 1'
#
loop_
_entity.id
_entity.type
_entity.pdbx_description
1 polymer ?
#
loop_
_entity_poly.entity_id
_entity_poly.type
_entity_poly.pdbx_seq_one_letter_code
_entity_poly.pdbx_strand_id
1 'polypeptide(L)'
;DLMALEWALKRETRPDVLKDHVFAGLDPDFPRRARPGDIVVGGRRFAQGNAHIQGLIGLKGCGVGLVAESIPIGSFRNALAAGLPVLPRCPGVRALCDTAEEIEVDFVAARVRNLTRGTEAAVPALAPHLIEMLRAGGWGPMFRRRLAALDMSSTGRPA
;
A
#
# COMPACT_ATOMS: atom_id res chain seq x y z
N ASP A 1 -4.01 11.25 11.40
CA ASP A 1 -4.28 11.30 9.94
C ASP A 1 -3.03 10.87 9.16
N LEU A 2 -3.25 10.15 8.04
CA LEU A 2 -2.17 9.74 7.13
C LEU A 2 -1.49 10.93 6.46
N MET A 3 -2.28 11.98 6.15
CA MET A 3 -1.85 13.14 5.37
C MET A 3 -2.73 14.33 5.68
N ALA A 4 -2.17 15.52 5.73
CA ALA A 4 -2.93 16.75 5.88
C ALA A 4 -3.85 16.99 4.66
N LEU A 5 -5.05 17.52 4.91
CA LEU A 5 -6.08 17.74 3.88
C LEU A 5 -5.59 18.66 2.74
N GLU A 6 -4.70 19.59 3.03
CA GLU A 6 -4.17 20.52 2.04
C GLU A 6 -3.59 19.83 0.79
N TRP A 7 -2.95 18.66 0.95
CA TRP A 7 -2.38 17.89 -0.15
C TRP A 7 -3.45 17.31 -1.08
N ALA A 8 -4.60 16.94 -0.51
CA ALA A 8 -5.77 16.53 -1.30
C ALA A 8 -6.38 17.70 -2.05
N LEU A 9 -6.49 18.88 -1.40
CA LEU A 9 -7.00 20.09 -2.02
C LEU A 9 -6.08 20.59 -3.15
N LYS A 10 -4.77 20.48 -3.01
CA LYS A 10 -3.77 20.74 -4.05
C LYS A 10 -3.79 19.71 -5.17
N ARG A 11 -4.54 18.61 -5.03
CA ARG A 11 -4.56 17.46 -5.96
C ARG A 11 -3.16 16.91 -6.27
N GLU A 12 -2.26 16.98 -5.28
CA GLU A 12 -0.91 16.44 -5.45
C GLU A 12 -0.95 14.91 -5.58
N THR A 13 -0.18 14.35 -6.52
CA THR A 13 -0.13 12.91 -6.79
C THR A 13 1.29 12.38 -6.99
N ARG A 14 2.31 13.22 -6.84
CA ARG A 14 3.72 12.81 -6.97
C ARG A 14 4.20 12.13 -5.68
N PRO A 15 4.61 10.85 -5.76
CA PRO A 15 5.06 10.12 -4.58
C PRO A 15 6.30 10.72 -3.92
N ASP A 16 7.22 11.28 -4.71
CA ASP A 16 8.45 11.94 -4.25
C ASP A 16 8.19 13.19 -3.43
N VAL A 17 7.07 13.88 -3.67
CA VAL A 17 6.62 15.02 -2.87
C VAL A 17 5.86 14.54 -1.63
N LEU A 18 4.87 13.67 -1.82
CA LEU A 18 3.95 13.26 -0.74
C LEU A 18 4.63 12.44 0.35
N LYS A 19 5.70 11.70 0.04
CA LYS A 19 6.43 10.89 1.03
C LYS A 19 6.92 11.69 2.23
N ASP A 20 7.31 12.95 2.03
CA ASP A 20 7.87 13.81 3.08
C ASP A 20 6.81 14.38 4.04
N HIS A 21 5.51 14.11 3.76
CA HIS A 21 4.38 14.64 4.51
C HIS A 21 3.50 13.56 5.16
N VAL A 22 3.87 12.28 4.98
CA VAL A 22 3.15 11.16 5.59
C VAL A 22 3.26 11.22 7.10
N PHE A 23 2.12 11.08 7.79
CA PHE A 23 2.00 11.13 9.25
C PHE A 23 2.47 12.44 9.90
N ALA A 24 2.67 13.53 9.17
CA ALA A 24 3.19 14.78 9.70
C ALA A 24 2.48 15.30 10.96
N GLY A 25 1.18 15.03 11.11
CA GLY A 25 0.41 15.38 12.30
C GLY A 25 0.48 14.38 13.46
N LEU A 26 1.08 13.20 13.26
CA LEU A 26 1.22 12.15 14.28
C LEU A 26 2.67 11.91 14.66
N ASP A 27 3.52 11.85 13.68
CA ASP A 27 4.93 11.52 13.77
C ASP A 27 5.71 12.24 12.64
N PRO A 28 6.09 13.49 12.86
CA PRO A 28 6.78 14.30 11.84
C PRO A 28 8.10 13.69 11.37
N ASP A 29 8.72 12.84 12.18
CA ASP A 29 9.98 12.17 11.84
C ASP A 29 9.81 10.86 11.09
N PHE A 30 8.58 10.37 10.92
CA PHE A 30 8.31 9.14 10.18
C PHE A 30 8.97 9.10 8.80
N PRO A 31 8.85 10.15 7.93
CA PRO A 31 9.46 10.13 6.61
C PRO A 31 10.98 9.97 6.63
N ARG A 32 11.64 10.50 7.68
CA ARG A 32 13.11 10.41 7.83
C ARG A 32 13.56 9.04 8.31
N ARG A 33 12.73 8.36 9.11
CA ARG A 33 13.03 7.04 9.68
C ARG A 33 12.66 5.89 8.76
N ALA A 34 11.58 6.04 8.02
CA ALA A 34 11.10 4.99 7.11
C ALA A 34 12.16 4.63 6.06
N ARG A 35 12.34 3.34 5.86
CA ARG A 35 13.24 2.77 4.85
C ARG A 35 12.44 1.96 3.83
N PRO A 36 12.87 1.94 2.57
CA PRO A 36 12.30 1.02 1.59
C PRO A 36 12.34 -0.44 2.12
N GLY A 37 11.19 -1.09 2.06
CA GLY A 37 11.02 -2.44 2.62
C GLY A 37 10.41 -2.49 4.01
N ASP A 38 10.38 -1.39 4.76
CA ASP A 38 9.69 -1.33 6.05
C ASP A 38 8.19 -1.61 5.89
N ILE A 39 7.57 -2.07 6.95
CA ILE A 39 6.13 -2.36 7.00
C ILE A 39 5.44 -1.48 8.03
N VAL A 40 4.45 -0.75 7.58
CA VAL A 40 3.53 -0.05 8.48
C VAL A 40 2.49 -1.06 8.99
N VAL A 41 2.44 -1.23 10.32
CA VAL A 41 1.47 -2.11 10.98
C VAL A 41 0.33 -1.26 11.53
N GLY A 42 -0.83 -1.35 10.89
CA GLY A 42 -2.03 -0.60 11.26
C GLY A 42 -2.98 -1.40 12.16
N GLY A 43 -3.73 -0.68 12.99
CA GLY A 43 -4.80 -1.26 13.80
C GLY A 43 -6.11 -1.42 13.03
N ARG A 44 -7.20 -1.46 13.81
CA ARG A 44 -8.55 -1.55 13.26
C ARG A 44 -8.95 -0.25 12.56
N ARG A 45 -9.61 -0.39 11.40
CA ARG A 45 -10.12 0.73 10.58
C ARG A 45 -9.01 1.72 10.19
N PHE A 46 -7.82 1.22 9.92
CA PHE A 46 -6.69 2.04 9.48
C PHE A 46 -7.03 2.85 8.23
N ALA A 47 -6.64 4.12 8.18
CA ALA A 47 -6.98 5.07 7.11
C ALA A 47 -8.50 5.31 6.95
N GLN A 48 -9.26 5.19 8.05
CA GLN A 48 -10.68 5.56 8.06
C GLN A 48 -10.83 7.09 7.95
N GLY A 49 -11.97 7.51 7.39
CA GLY A 49 -12.35 8.91 7.22
C GLY A 49 -12.62 9.21 5.76
N ASN A 50 -12.40 10.45 5.36
CA ASN A 50 -12.51 10.82 3.95
C ASN A 50 -11.30 10.23 3.20
N ALA A 51 -11.58 9.24 2.36
CA ALA A 51 -10.55 8.41 1.72
C ALA A 51 -9.83 9.16 0.59
N HIS A 52 -8.96 10.09 0.96
CA HIS A 52 -8.04 10.73 0.01
C HIS A 52 -6.87 9.79 -0.29
N ILE A 53 -6.49 9.70 -1.56
CA ILE A 53 -5.43 8.79 -2.03
C ILE A 53 -4.02 9.26 -1.63
N GLN A 54 -3.83 10.55 -1.33
CA GLN A 54 -2.54 11.19 -1.12
C GLN A 54 -1.69 10.52 -0.05
N GLY A 55 -2.28 10.20 1.10
CA GLY A 55 -1.54 9.51 2.17
C GLY A 55 -1.02 8.14 1.76
N LEU A 56 -1.77 7.41 0.94
CA LEU A 56 -1.38 6.08 0.45
C LEU A 56 -0.32 6.18 -0.66
N ILE A 57 -0.39 7.22 -1.50
CA ILE A 57 0.68 7.54 -2.46
C ILE A 57 1.97 7.91 -1.72
N GLY A 58 1.86 8.69 -0.63
CA GLY A 58 3.00 9.06 0.20
C GLY A 58 3.66 7.84 0.85
N LEU A 59 2.88 6.91 1.43
CA LEU A 59 3.41 5.63 1.95
C LEU A 59 4.16 4.85 0.86
N LYS A 60 3.58 4.73 -0.33
CA LYS A 60 4.27 4.12 -1.47
C LYS A 60 5.57 4.86 -1.81
N GLY A 61 5.56 6.19 -1.74
CA GLY A 61 6.74 7.03 -1.97
C GLY A 61 7.86 6.76 -0.96
N CYS A 62 7.52 6.40 0.28
CA CYS A 62 8.50 5.93 1.28
C CYS A 62 9.05 4.53 0.96
N GLY A 63 8.46 3.79 0.00
CA GLY A 63 8.86 2.43 -0.31
C GLY A 63 8.41 1.38 0.71
N VAL A 64 7.45 1.70 1.56
CA VAL A 64 6.96 0.80 2.63
C VAL A 64 5.79 -0.05 2.17
N GLY A 65 5.58 -1.20 2.85
CA GLY A 65 4.36 -1.98 2.76
C GLY A 65 3.37 -1.64 3.89
N LEU A 66 2.12 -2.07 3.76
CA LEU A 66 1.07 -1.84 4.75
C LEU A 66 0.35 -3.15 5.10
N VAL A 67 0.31 -3.48 6.37
CA VAL A 67 -0.59 -4.52 6.91
C VAL A 67 -1.44 -3.90 8.00
N ALA A 68 -2.72 -4.26 8.08
CA ALA A 68 -3.59 -3.71 9.11
C ALA A 68 -4.65 -4.71 9.56
N GLU A 69 -5.09 -4.59 10.82
CA GLU A 69 -6.20 -5.42 11.33
C GLU A 69 -7.45 -5.27 10.47
N SER A 70 -7.73 -4.05 10.04
CA SER A 70 -8.73 -3.79 8.99
C SER A 70 -8.51 -2.44 8.33
N ILE A 71 -8.84 -2.37 7.03
CA ILE A 71 -8.83 -1.14 6.22
C ILE A 71 -10.22 -0.98 5.60
N PRO A 72 -10.89 0.18 5.70
CA PRO A 72 -12.14 0.45 5.01
C PRO A 72 -11.99 0.28 3.49
N ILE A 73 -13.05 -0.19 2.83
CA ILE A 73 -13.02 -0.53 1.41
C ILE A 73 -12.56 0.62 0.50
N GLY A 74 -12.94 1.86 0.81
CA GLY A 74 -12.53 3.05 0.05
C GLY A 74 -11.01 3.25 0.11
N SER A 75 -10.43 3.20 1.31
CA SER A 75 -8.98 3.33 1.52
C SER A 75 -8.20 2.14 0.94
N PHE A 76 -8.74 0.92 1.04
CA PHE A 76 -8.14 -0.25 0.40
C PHE A 76 -8.08 -0.11 -1.13
N ARG A 77 -9.18 0.34 -1.76
CA ARG A 77 -9.19 0.61 -3.21
C ARG A 77 -8.16 1.67 -3.61
N ASN A 78 -8.00 2.71 -2.80
CA ASN A 78 -7.00 3.74 -3.02
C ASN A 78 -5.56 3.20 -2.85
N ALA A 79 -5.31 2.31 -1.88
CA ALA A 79 -4.02 1.64 -1.73
C ALA A 79 -3.65 0.81 -2.97
N LEU A 80 -4.61 0.02 -3.48
CA LEU A 80 -4.44 -0.74 -4.72
C LEU A 80 -4.20 0.18 -5.92
N ALA A 81 -4.97 1.26 -6.04
CA ALA A 81 -4.82 2.22 -7.13
C ALA A 81 -3.44 2.90 -7.11
N ALA A 82 -2.94 3.23 -5.92
CA ALA A 82 -1.59 3.76 -5.74
C ALA A 82 -0.50 2.72 -6.00
N GLY A 83 -0.81 1.43 -5.98
CA GLY A 83 0.16 0.33 -6.06
C GLY A 83 0.98 0.18 -4.78
N LEU A 84 0.39 0.52 -3.62
CA LEU A 84 0.98 0.28 -2.31
C LEU A 84 0.80 -1.21 -1.95
N PRO A 85 1.87 -1.98 -1.66
CA PRO A 85 1.74 -3.33 -1.15
C PRO A 85 0.90 -3.33 0.13
N VAL A 86 -0.22 -4.08 0.14
CA VAL A 86 -1.19 -4.00 1.23
C VAL A 86 -1.87 -5.32 1.52
N LEU A 87 -2.01 -5.67 2.82
CA LEU A 87 -2.91 -6.70 3.33
C LEU A 87 -3.95 -6.01 4.24
N PRO A 88 -5.21 -5.90 3.78
CA PRO A 88 -6.21 -5.05 4.44
C PRO A 88 -6.95 -5.71 5.59
N ARG A 89 -6.71 -7.00 5.85
CA ARG A 89 -7.44 -7.79 6.85
C ARG A 89 -6.50 -8.77 7.52
N CYS A 90 -5.79 -8.29 8.56
CA CYS A 90 -4.82 -9.07 9.33
C CYS A 90 -5.20 -9.02 10.82
N PRO A 91 -6.26 -9.75 11.25
CA PRO A 91 -6.70 -9.74 12.65
C PRO A 91 -5.54 -10.11 13.59
N GLY A 92 -5.35 -9.32 14.65
CA GLY A 92 -4.30 -9.57 15.64
C GLY A 92 -2.88 -9.16 15.22
N VAL A 93 -2.66 -8.60 14.04
CA VAL A 93 -1.32 -8.21 13.58
C VAL A 93 -0.62 -7.24 14.53
N ARG A 94 -1.35 -6.39 15.24
CA ARG A 94 -0.79 -5.49 16.25
C ARG A 94 -0.23 -6.22 17.48
N ALA A 95 -0.79 -7.36 17.83
CA ALA A 95 -0.24 -8.21 18.90
C ALA A 95 0.94 -9.05 18.42
N LEU A 96 1.00 -9.31 17.11
CA LEU A 96 2.09 -10.07 16.48
C LEU A 96 3.37 -9.26 16.35
N CYS A 97 3.29 -7.92 16.15
CA CYS A 97 4.43 -7.08 15.80
C CYS A 97 4.48 -5.80 16.63
N ASP A 98 5.67 -5.46 17.14
CA ASP A 98 5.97 -4.17 17.75
C ASP A 98 6.90 -3.34 16.85
N THR A 99 7.00 -2.04 17.17
CA THR A 99 7.89 -1.13 16.44
C THR A 99 9.35 -1.57 16.55
N ALA A 100 10.08 -1.48 15.44
CA ALA A 100 11.48 -1.85 15.28
C ALA A 100 11.78 -3.37 15.37
N GLU A 101 10.78 -4.22 15.38
CA GLU A 101 10.97 -5.65 15.18
C GLU A 101 11.15 -6.00 13.71
N GLU A 102 11.96 -7.03 13.46
CA GLU A 102 12.15 -7.56 12.11
C GLU A 102 10.97 -8.46 11.73
N ILE A 103 10.28 -8.09 10.64
CA ILE A 103 9.14 -8.84 10.12
C ILE A 103 9.28 -9.12 8.63
N GLU A 104 8.76 -10.25 8.20
CA GLU A 104 8.63 -10.63 6.80
C GLU A 104 7.15 -10.67 6.41
N VAL A 105 6.80 -10.04 5.31
CA VAL A 105 5.42 -10.06 4.78
C VAL A 105 5.40 -10.57 3.36
N ASP A 106 4.79 -11.74 3.14
CA ASP A 106 4.46 -12.24 1.81
C ASP A 106 3.06 -11.77 1.42
N PHE A 107 2.99 -10.73 0.59
CA PHE A 107 1.72 -10.18 0.11
C PHE A 107 0.97 -11.10 -0.86
N VAL A 108 1.64 -12.09 -1.43
CA VAL A 108 1.03 -13.07 -2.37
C VAL A 108 0.48 -14.25 -1.62
N ALA A 109 1.29 -14.87 -0.76
CA ALA A 109 0.88 -15.99 0.09
C ALA A 109 0.03 -15.53 1.28
N ALA A 110 -0.09 -14.22 1.52
CA ALA A 110 -0.81 -13.61 2.63
C ALA A 110 -0.33 -14.14 4.00
N ARG A 111 0.96 -14.00 4.23
CA ARG A 111 1.63 -14.44 5.47
C ARG A 111 2.41 -13.29 6.09
N VAL A 112 2.30 -13.17 7.40
CA VAL A 112 3.07 -12.22 8.20
C VAL A 112 3.87 -13.01 9.23
N ARG A 113 5.19 -12.88 9.22
CA ARG A 113 6.11 -13.53 10.15
C ARG A 113 6.86 -12.48 10.95
N ASN A 114 6.87 -12.62 12.25
CA ASN A 114 7.75 -11.85 13.11
C ASN A 114 9.04 -12.66 13.34
N LEU A 115 10.13 -12.22 12.73
CA LEU A 115 11.40 -12.91 12.78
C LEU A 115 12.09 -12.71 14.14
N THR A 116 11.84 -11.58 14.80
CA THR A 116 12.36 -11.29 16.15
C THR A 116 11.77 -12.24 17.20
N ARG A 117 10.47 -12.57 17.09
CA ARG A 117 9.76 -13.42 18.06
C ARG A 117 9.58 -14.87 17.61
N GLY A 118 9.88 -15.19 16.36
CA GLY A 118 9.64 -16.51 15.78
C GLY A 118 8.16 -16.89 15.65
N THR A 119 7.26 -15.90 15.53
CA THR A 119 5.80 -16.11 15.42
C THR A 119 5.31 -15.77 14.02
N GLU A 120 4.22 -16.39 13.59
CA GLU A 120 3.62 -16.10 12.28
C GLU A 120 2.10 -16.14 12.31
N ALA A 121 1.49 -15.47 11.33
CA ALA A 121 0.06 -15.53 11.07
C ALA A 121 -0.21 -15.62 9.56
N ALA A 122 -1.09 -16.54 9.17
CA ALA A 122 -1.71 -16.55 7.85
C ALA A 122 -2.96 -15.66 7.89
N VAL A 123 -3.13 -14.85 6.85
CA VAL A 123 -4.24 -13.91 6.75
C VAL A 123 -4.97 -14.11 5.40
N PRO A 124 -6.18 -13.58 5.24
CA PRO A 124 -6.91 -13.71 3.98
C PRO A 124 -6.10 -13.18 2.79
N ALA A 125 -5.87 -14.02 1.81
CA ALA A 125 -5.15 -13.67 0.58
C ALA A 125 -5.97 -12.70 -0.29
N LEU A 126 -5.27 -11.86 -1.03
CA LEU A 126 -5.87 -11.03 -2.07
C LEU A 126 -6.24 -11.90 -3.28
N ALA A 127 -7.31 -11.53 -3.97
CA ALA A 127 -7.66 -12.17 -5.24
C ALA A 127 -6.54 -11.96 -6.28
N PRO A 128 -6.29 -12.93 -7.18
CA PRO A 128 -5.16 -12.87 -8.12
C PRO A 128 -5.08 -11.60 -8.96
N HIS A 129 -6.22 -11.07 -9.41
CA HIS A 129 -6.27 -9.82 -10.18
C HIS A 129 -5.83 -8.59 -9.38
N LEU A 130 -5.99 -8.57 -8.04
CA LEU A 130 -5.51 -7.50 -7.17
C LEU A 130 -3.99 -7.59 -6.98
N ILE A 131 -3.47 -8.81 -6.90
CA ILE A 131 -2.01 -9.05 -6.85
C ILE A 131 -1.36 -8.60 -8.17
N GLU A 132 -1.98 -8.90 -9.31
CA GLU A 132 -1.53 -8.41 -10.62
C GLU A 132 -1.46 -6.87 -10.65
N MET A 133 -2.49 -6.21 -10.12
CA MET A 133 -2.52 -4.74 -10.02
C MET A 133 -1.38 -4.19 -9.17
N LEU A 134 -1.11 -4.78 -8.01
CA LEU A 134 0.00 -4.38 -7.15
C LEU A 134 1.35 -4.59 -7.84
N ARG A 135 1.56 -5.73 -8.49
CA ARG A 135 2.78 -6.04 -9.27
C ARG A 135 2.98 -5.07 -10.44
N ALA A 136 1.91 -4.59 -11.03
CA ALA A 136 1.97 -3.59 -12.09
C ALA A 136 2.36 -2.18 -11.57
N GLY A 137 2.33 -1.96 -10.26
CA GLY A 137 2.56 -0.66 -9.65
C GLY A 137 1.31 0.20 -9.52
N GLY A 138 0.13 -0.44 -9.51
CA GLY A 138 -1.18 0.17 -9.35
C GLY A 138 -2.02 0.17 -10.63
N TRP A 139 -3.20 0.78 -10.51
CA TRP A 139 -4.19 0.82 -11.58
C TRP A 139 -3.68 1.44 -12.90
N GLY A 140 -3.08 2.64 -12.80
CA GLY A 140 -2.63 3.36 -14.00
C GLY A 140 -1.57 2.60 -14.82
N PRO A 141 -0.47 2.12 -14.24
CA PRO A 141 0.50 1.28 -14.93
C PRO A 141 -0.10 -0.01 -15.49
N MET A 142 -0.99 -0.68 -14.77
CA MET A 142 -1.68 -1.88 -15.25
C MET A 142 -2.50 -1.59 -16.51
N PHE A 143 -3.26 -0.48 -16.50
CA PHE A 143 -4.10 -0.08 -17.64
C PHE A 143 -3.26 0.26 -18.87
N ARG A 144 -2.18 1.02 -18.70
CA ARG A 144 -1.27 1.34 -19.80
C ARG A 144 -0.69 0.08 -20.45
N ARG A 145 -0.28 -0.91 -19.66
CA ARG A 145 0.22 -2.20 -20.19
C ARG A 145 -0.83 -2.94 -21.00
N ARG A 146 -2.09 -2.97 -20.52
CA ARG A 146 -3.19 -3.62 -21.24
C ARG A 146 -3.53 -2.92 -22.56
N LEU A 147 -3.56 -1.58 -22.56
CA LEU A 147 -3.80 -0.81 -23.80
C LEU A 147 -2.69 -1.05 -24.81
N ALA A 148 -1.43 -0.97 -24.42
CA ALA A 148 -0.31 -1.24 -25.31
C ALA A 148 -0.36 -2.66 -25.93
N ALA A 149 -0.80 -3.66 -25.16
CA ALA A 149 -0.96 -5.02 -25.67
C ALA A 149 -2.11 -5.13 -26.71
N LEU A 150 -3.18 -4.36 -26.55
CA LEU A 150 -4.28 -4.31 -27.52
C LEU A 150 -3.87 -3.65 -28.82
N ASP A 151 -3.13 -2.54 -28.77
CA ASP A 151 -2.63 -1.83 -29.96
C ASP A 151 -1.67 -2.72 -30.78
N MET A 152 -0.80 -3.48 -30.14
CA MET A 152 0.07 -4.46 -30.79
C MET A 152 -0.69 -5.57 -31.51
N SER A 153 -1.82 -6.01 -30.93
CA SER A 153 -2.68 -7.04 -31.55
C SER A 153 -3.50 -6.52 -32.72
N SER A 154 -3.79 -5.21 -32.76
CA SER A 154 -4.57 -4.59 -33.86
C SER A 154 -3.72 -4.29 -35.09
N THR A 155 -2.41 -4.07 -34.95
CA THR A 155 -1.47 -3.78 -36.05
C THR A 155 -1.02 -5.04 -36.80
N GLY A 156 -1.31 -6.23 -36.30
CA GLY A 156 -0.95 -7.53 -36.89
C GLY A 156 -2.00 -8.15 -37.83
N ARG A 157 -3.02 -7.41 -38.26
CA ARG A 157 -4.03 -7.92 -39.22
C ARG A 157 -3.49 -7.70 -40.63
N PRO A 158 -3.15 -8.75 -41.42
CA PRO A 158 -2.82 -8.59 -42.83
C PRO A 158 -4.06 -8.14 -43.59
N ALA A 159 -3.86 -7.26 -44.53
CA ALA A 159 -4.87 -6.76 -45.47
C ALA A 159 -5.40 -7.87 -46.39
#